data_1980fd77c87a88f18002d4390b94cf20
#
_entry.id   1980fd77c87a88f18002d4390b94cf20
#
_cell.length_a   1.000
_cell.length_b   1.000
_cell.length_c   1.000
_cell.angle_alpha   90.00
_cell.angle_beta   90.00
_cell.angle_gamma   90.00
#
_symmetry.space_group_name_H-M   'P 1'
#
loop_
_entity.id
_entity.type
_entity.pdbx_description
1 polymer ?
#
loop_
_entity_poly.entity_id
_entity_poly.type
_entity_poly.pdbx_seq_one_letter_code
_entity_poly.pdbx_strand_id
1 'polypeptide(L)'
;FECMEAIELVPNTDFISSVLAEIKSRWGNGLGVTLSLGEQEESVYQKWRDAGAHRYLLRIESSNPEIYKKLHPQGHSFERRVECLYTLKRLGYQLGTGVMIGLPEQSLLDLAHDIEFFAEVDADMIGMGPYIPHHDTPLGKSIPITPEYMEQQLLLGLKMIAVTRLYLHDVNIASTTALQALAA
;
A
#
# COMPACT_ATOMS: atom_id res chain seq x y z
N PHE A 1 5.06 -11.39 5.89
CA PHE A 1 4.31 -12.16 4.89
C PHE A 1 3.61 -11.17 3.95
N GLU A 2 3.99 -11.16 2.70
CA GLU A 2 3.26 -10.51 1.61
C GLU A 2 2.66 -11.62 0.74
N CYS A 3 1.35 -11.70 0.68
CA CYS A 3 0.65 -12.38 -0.40
C CYS A 3 0.07 -11.31 -1.30
N MET A 4 0.58 -11.23 -2.50
CA MET A 4 -0.07 -10.49 -3.56
C MET A 4 -1.49 -11.06 -3.74
N GLU A 5 -2.45 -10.24 -4.15
CA GLU A 5 -3.89 -10.56 -4.24
C GLU A 5 -4.24 -11.62 -5.31
N ALA A 6 -3.41 -12.64 -5.44
CA ALA A 6 -3.72 -13.79 -6.27
C ALA A 6 -4.69 -14.69 -5.52
N ILE A 7 -5.86 -14.95 -6.08
CA ILE A 7 -6.93 -15.74 -5.45
C ILE A 7 -6.42 -17.13 -5.03
N GLU A 8 -5.52 -17.71 -5.81
CA GLU A 8 -4.87 -18.99 -5.52
C GLU A 8 -3.87 -18.92 -4.35
N LEU A 9 -3.46 -17.74 -3.94
CA LEU A 9 -2.55 -17.50 -2.82
C LEU A 9 -3.26 -16.92 -1.59
N VAL A 10 -4.60 -16.87 -1.59
CA VAL A 10 -5.36 -16.40 -0.42
C VAL A 10 -4.94 -17.22 0.79
N PRO A 11 -4.35 -16.59 1.81
CA PRO A 11 -3.80 -17.33 2.92
C PRO A 11 -4.91 -18.03 3.72
N ASN A 12 -4.63 -19.25 4.13
CA ASN A 12 -5.49 -19.93 5.07
C ASN A 12 -5.53 -19.13 6.38
N THR A 13 -6.68 -18.58 6.73
CA THR A 13 -6.88 -17.72 7.89
C THR A 13 -6.41 -18.39 9.19
N ASP A 14 -6.67 -19.68 9.35
CA ASP A 14 -6.29 -20.44 10.54
C ASP A 14 -4.77 -20.64 10.63
N PHE A 15 -4.13 -20.89 9.49
CA PHE A 15 -2.68 -20.99 9.43
C PHE A 15 -2.01 -19.67 9.86
N ILE A 16 -2.43 -18.54 9.30
CA ILE A 16 -1.89 -17.22 9.68
C ILE A 16 -2.12 -16.95 11.17
N SER A 17 -3.32 -17.26 11.69
CA SER A 17 -3.62 -17.10 13.11
C SER A 17 -2.72 -17.96 14.00
N SER A 18 -2.43 -19.19 13.59
CA SER A 18 -1.52 -20.08 14.36
C SER A 18 -0.07 -19.57 14.35
N VAL A 19 0.42 -19.05 13.23
CA VAL A 19 1.74 -18.42 13.14
C VAL A 19 1.84 -17.18 14.03
N LEU A 20 0.82 -16.32 14.02
CA LEU A 20 0.77 -15.14 14.87
C LEU A 20 0.78 -15.51 16.37
N ALA A 21 -0.02 -16.51 16.76
CA ALA A 21 -0.08 -17.00 18.12
C ALA A 21 1.27 -17.58 18.58
N GLU A 22 1.95 -18.30 17.70
CA GLU A 22 3.29 -18.84 17.96
C GLU A 22 4.33 -17.74 18.14
N ILE A 23 4.31 -16.71 17.28
CA ILE A 23 5.18 -15.53 17.42
C ILE A 23 4.92 -14.86 18.77
N LYS A 24 3.66 -14.62 19.12
CA LYS A 24 3.28 -14.01 20.39
C LYS A 24 3.69 -14.83 21.60
N SER A 25 3.58 -16.16 21.51
CA SER A 25 4.01 -17.09 22.57
C SER A 25 5.53 -17.02 22.81
N ARG A 26 6.33 -16.91 21.75
CA ARG A 26 7.81 -16.93 21.86
C ARG A 26 8.39 -15.57 22.26
N TRP A 27 7.84 -14.47 21.76
CA TRP A 27 8.42 -13.12 21.91
C TRP A 27 7.52 -12.14 22.67
N GLY A 28 6.34 -12.58 23.11
CA GLY A 28 5.38 -11.71 23.82
C GLY A 28 4.95 -10.52 22.96
N ASN A 29 4.76 -9.37 23.58
CA ASN A 29 4.40 -8.12 22.89
C ASN A 29 5.63 -7.29 22.46
N GLY A 30 6.84 -7.82 22.60
CA GLY A 30 8.06 -7.12 22.21
C GLY A 30 8.32 -7.09 20.71
N LEU A 31 7.59 -7.88 19.94
CA LEU A 31 7.73 -7.95 18.48
C LEU A 31 6.45 -7.46 17.80
N GLY A 32 6.57 -6.38 17.01
CA GLY A 32 5.49 -5.89 16.16
C GLY A 32 5.38 -6.71 14.87
N VAL A 33 4.18 -7.22 14.57
CA VAL A 33 3.91 -7.97 13.33
C VAL A 33 3.08 -7.12 12.38
N THR A 34 3.57 -6.98 11.15
CA THR A 34 2.85 -6.33 10.03
C THR A 34 2.36 -7.41 9.07
N LEU A 35 1.09 -7.36 8.72
CA LEU A 35 0.52 -8.19 7.65
C LEU A 35 0.30 -7.35 6.39
N SER A 36 0.44 -8.00 5.22
CA SER A 36 0.11 -7.45 3.90
C SER A 36 -0.46 -8.60 3.06
N LEU A 37 -1.74 -8.92 3.27
CA LEU A 37 -2.40 -10.13 2.76
C LEU A 37 -3.68 -9.79 1.96
N GLY A 38 -3.70 -8.57 1.39
CA GLY A 38 -4.80 -8.12 0.54
C GLY A 38 -6.10 -7.81 1.31
N GLU A 39 -7.19 -7.76 0.57
CA GLU A 39 -8.53 -7.52 1.08
C GLU A 39 -9.10 -8.78 1.74
N GLN A 40 -9.65 -8.62 2.93
CA GLN A 40 -10.26 -9.70 3.70
C GLN A 40 -11.60 -9.26 4.26
N GLU A 41 -12.38 -10.22 4.77
CA GLU A 41 -13.57 -9.92 5.56
C GLU A 41 -13.19 -9.39 6.96
N GLU A 42 -14.04 -8.54 7.53
CA GLU A 42 -13.81 -7.95 8.85
C GLU A 42 -13.51 -9.01 9.92
N SER A 43 -14.22 -10.14 9.89
CA SER A 43 -14.01 -11.25 10.83
C SER A 43 -12.61 -11.86 10.74
N VAL A 44 -12.01 -11.87 9.54
CA VAL A 44 -10.64 -12.35 9.32
C VAL A 44 -9.63 -11.35 9.89
N TYR A 45 -9.82 -10.07 9.61
CA TYR A 45 -8.99 -9.01 10.20
C TYR A 45 -9.03 -9.04 11.72
N GLN A 46 -10.24 -9.15 12.31
CA GLN A 46 -10.41 -9.25 13.76
C GLN A 46 -9.66 -10.46 14.32
N LYS A 47 -9.80 -11.62 13.71
CA LYS A 47 -9.13 -12.84 14.16
C LYS A 47 -7.61 -12.70 14.14
N TRP A 48 -7.02 -12.09 13.12
CA TRP A 48 -5.59 -11.85 13.05
C TRP A 48 -5.12 -10.79 14.06
N ARG A 49 -5.96 -9.76 14.30
CA ARG A 49 -5.69 -8.75 15.32
C ARG A 49 -5.62 -9.38 16.73
N ASP A 50 -6.57 -10.25 17.06
CA ASP A 50 -6.63 -10.96 18.34
C ASP A 50 -5.46 -11.94 18.50
N ALA A 51 -5.04 -12.57 17.41
CA ALA A 51 -3.88 -13.45 17.39
C ALA A 51 -2.53 -12.73 17.53
N GLY A 52 -2.49 -11.38 17.40
CA GLY A 52 -1.29 -10.59 17.67
C GLY A 52 -0.74 -9.80 16.50
N ALA A 53 -1.46 -9.66 15.38
CA ALA A 53 -1.09 -8.71 14.34
C ALA A 53 -1.34 -7.27 14.82
N HIS A 54 -0.33 -6.40 14.66
CA HIS A 54 -0.40 -5.01 15.14
C HIS A 54 -0.63 -4.01 14.02
N ARG A 55 -0.06 -4.30 12.83
CA ARG A 55 -0.07 -3.43 11.66
C ARG A 55 -0.60 -4.18 10.46
N TYR A 56 -1.23 -3.45 9.57
CA TYR A 56 -1.67 -3.99 8.30
C TYR A 56 -1.33 -3.01 7.18
N LEU A 57 -0.65 -3.49 6.14
CA LEU A 57 -0.36 -2.73 4.93
C LEU A 57 -1.34 -3.14 3.84
N LEU A 58 -2.15 -2.19 3.39
CA LEU A 58 -3.06 -2.35 2.26
C LEU A 58 -2.98 -1.10 1.38
N ARG A 59 -2.28 -1.18 0.27
CA ARG A 59 -2.07 -0.03 -0.59
C ARG A 59 -3.32 0.28 -1.42
N ILE A 60 -3.69 1.56 -1.47
CA ILE A 60 -4.77 2.03 -2.34
C ILE A 60 -4.31 2.16 -3.80
N GLU A 61 -3.02 2.31 -4.06
CA GLU A 61 -2.32 2.54 -5.31
C GLU A 61 -2.67 3.87 -6.01
N SER A 62 -3.89 4.33 -5.96
CA SER A 62 -4.36 5.67 -6.30
C SER A 62 -5.70 5.93 -5.62
N SER A 63 -5.91 7.13 -5.08
CA SER A 63 -7.20 7.57 -4.53
C SER A 63 -8.21 7.99 -5.61
N ASN A 64 -7.79 8.06 -6.88
CA ASN A 64 -8.66 8.28 -8.01
C ASN A 64 -9.30 6.95 -8.47
N PRO A 65 -10.65 6.77 -8.37
CA PRO A 65 -11.32 5.52 -8.73
C PRO A 65 -11.10 5.09 -10.18
N GLU A 66 -11.00 6.07 -11.11
CA GLU A 66 -10.80 5.77 -12.53
C GLU A 66 -9.39 5.25 -12.82
N ILE A 67 -8.37 5.81 -12.14
CA ILE A 67 -6.99 5.29 -12.22
C ILE A 67 -6.94 3.92 -11.55
N TYR A 68 -7.51 3.77 -10.34
CA TYR A 68 -7.58 2.49 -9.64
C TYR A 68 -8.13 1.36 -10.52
N LYS A 69 -9.27 1.62 -11.18
CA LYS A 69 -9.93 0.66 -12.09
C LYS A 69 -9.07 0.24 -13.27
N LYS A 70 -8.23 1.15 -13.79
CA LYS A 70 -7.30 0.84 -14.90
C LYS A 70 -6.11 0.00 -14.45
N LEU A 71 -5.71 0.10 -13.19
CA LEU A 71 -4.57 -0.62 -12.63
C LEU A 71 -4.90 -2.05 -12.22
N HIS A 72 -6.14 -2.29 -11.80
CA HIS A 72 -6.53 -3.55 -11.18
C HIS A 72 -7.30 -4.45 -12.14
N PRO A 73 -7.18 -5.79 -12.02
CA PRO A 73 -7.97 -6.73 -12.78
C PRO A 73 -9.47 -6.57 -12.54
N GLN A 74 -10.28 -7.11 -13.46
CA GLN A 74 -11.73 -7.18 -13.25
C GLN A 74 -12.07 -7.92 -11.96
N GLY A 75 -13.01 -7.38 -11.19
CA GLY A 75 -13.43 -7.95 -9.90
C GLY A 75 -12.84 -7.24 -8.68
N HIS A 76 -11.84 -6.39 -8.85
CA HIS A 76 -11.37 -5.49 -7.78
C HIS A 76 -12.20 -4.21 -7.76
N SER A 77 -12.69 -3.82 -6.58
CA SER A 77 -13.47 -2.60 -6.37
C SER A 77 -12.70 -1.58 -5.54
N PHE A 78 -12.68 -0.35 -6.01
CA PHE A 78 -12.13 0.78 -5.26
C PHE A 78 -12.86 0.96 -3.92
N GLU A 79 -14.19 0.88 -3.94
CA GLU A 79 -15.02 1.03 -2.75
C GLU A 79 -14.72 -0.05 -1.72
N ARG A 80 -14.53 -1.30 -2.17
CA ARG A 80 -14.16 -2.42 -1.28
C ARG A 80 -12.78 -2.18 -0.67
N ARG A 81 -11.82 -1.71 -1.44
CA ARG A 81 -10.48 -1.37 -0.96
C ARG A 81 -10.54 -0.29 0.13
N VAL A 82 -11.29 0.77 -0.11
CA VAL A 82 -11.50 1.86 0.85
C VAL A 82 -12.21 1.36 2.10
N GLU A 83 -13.26 0.54 1.97
CA GLU A 83 -13.95 -0.08 3.09
C GLU A 83 -13.00 -0.92 3.96
N CYS A 84 -12.12 -1.70 3.34
CA CYS A 84 -11.11 -2.48 4.06
C CYS A 84 -10.15 -1.58 4.86
N LEU A 85 -9.69 -0.45 4.30
CA LEU A 85 -8.83 0.50 5.00
C LEU A 85 -9.51 1.07 6.26
N TYR A 86 -10.75 1.52 6.14
CA TYR A 86 -11.52 2.00 7.30
C TYR A 86 -11.80 0.89 8.31
N THR A 87 -12.06 -0.33 7.86
CA THR A 87 -12.26 -1.49 8.73
C THR A 87 -10.99 -1.81 9.53
N LEU A 88 -9.84 -1.83 8.90
CA LEU A 88 -8.55 -2.03 9.56
C LEU A 88 -8.30 -0.97 10.65
N LYS A 89 -8.56 0.30 10.34
CA LYS A 89 -8.42 1.38 11.31
C LYS A 89 -9.39 1.21 12.49
N ARG A 90 -10.67 0.93 12.23
CA ARG A 90 -11.69 0.68 13.25
C ARG A 90 -11.33 -0.48 14.17
N LEU A 91 -10.72 -1.53 13.66
CA LEU A 91 -10.23 -2.68 14.43
C LEU A 91 -8.95 -2.39 15.23
N GLY A 92 -8.40 -1.17 15.14
CA GLY A 92 -7.24 -0.72 15.91
C GLY A 92 -5.90 -1.18 15.37
N TYR A 93 -5.81 -1.52 14.09
CA TYR A 93 -4.52 -1.70 13.43
C TYR A 93 -3.80 -0.36 13.28
N GLN A 94 -2.48 -0.38 13.39
CA GLN A 94 -1.66 0.66 12.78
C GLN A 94 -1.76 0.48 11.26
N LEU A 95 -2.44 1.42 10.61
CA LEU A 95 -2.77 1.31 9.19
C LEU A 95 -1.62 1.78 8.30
N GLY A 96 -1.15 0.89 7.44
CA GLY A 96 -0.28 1.22 6.32
C GLY A 96 -1.06 1.27 5.02
N THR A 97 -0.88 2.33 4.24
CA THR A 97 -1.38 2.41 2.86
C THR A 97 -0.32 3.03 1.95
N GLY A 98 -0.66 3.33 0.71
CA GLY A 98 0.28 3.94 -0.20
C GLY A 98 -0.20 3.97 -1.64
N VAL A 99 0.56 4.70 -2.46
CA VAL A 99 0.23 4.93 -3.87
C VAL A 99 1.44 4.73 -4.78
N MET A 100 1.18 4.54 -6.05
CA MET A 100 2.18 4.68 -7.12
C MET A 100 2.18 6.12 -7.64
N ILE A 101 3.36 6.67 -7.88
CA ILE A 101 3.56 8.05 -8.32
C ILE A 101 3.98 8.07 -9.78
N GLY A 102 3.35 8.95 -10.59
CA GLY A 102 3.67 9.10 -12.00
C GLY A 102 3.10 7.99 -12.88
N LEU A 103 1.94 7.48 -12.52
CA LEU A 103 1.15 6.59 -13.38
C LEU A 103 0.70 7.32 -14.65
N PRO A 104 0.50 6.59 -15.76
CA PRO A 104 -0.15 7.17 -16.94
C PRO A 104 -1.48 7.86 -16.56
N GLU A 105 -1.70 9.03 -17.13
CA GLU A 105 -2.89 9.86 -16.89
C GLU A 105 -3.05 10.41 -15.47
N GLN A 106 -2.14 10.11 -14.55
CA GLN A 106 -2.16 10.67 -13.20
C GLN A 106 -1.68 12.14 -13.25
N SER A 107 -2.54 13.05 -12.79
CA SER A 107 -2.22 14.47 -12.69
C SER A 107 -1.60 14.84 -11.35
N LEU A 108 -1.05 16.06 -11.23
CA LEU A 108 -0.59 16.58 -9.93
C LEU A 108 -1.75 16.77 -8.94
N LEU A 109 -2.98 16.98 -9.44
CA LEU A 109 -4.15 17.06 -8.59
C LEU A 109 -4.52 15.68 -8.00
N ASP A 110 -4.37 14.60 -8.77
CA ASP A 110 -4.56 13.25 -8.25
C ASP A 110 -3.56 12.95 -7.13
N LEU A 111 -2.29 13.34 -7.29
CA LEU A 111 -1.27 13.20 -6.24
C LEU A 111 -1.58 14.04 -4.99
N ALA A 112 -2.17 15.23 -5.15
CA ALA A 112 -2.63 16.03 -4.03
C ALA A 112 -3.79 15.34 -3.28
N HIS A 113 -4.77 14.81 -4.00
CA HIS A 113 -5.86 14.03 -3.42
C HIS A 113 -5.35 12.74 -2.74
N ASP A 114 -4.31 12.09 -3.28
CA ASP A 114 -3.67 10.95 -2.62
C ASP A 114 -3.13 11.33 -1.22
N ILE A 115 -2.53 12.51 -1.08
CA ILE A 115 -2.04 13.01 0.22
C ILE A 115 -3.21 13.32 1.18
N GLU A 116 -4.28 13.96 0.68
CA GLU A 116 -5.49 14.21 1.46
C GLU A 116 -6.14 12.89 1.92
N PHE A 117 -6.19 11.89 1.04
CA PHE A 117 -6.70 10.56 1.37
C PHE A 117 -5.89 9.88 2.49
N PHE A 118 -4.57 10.02 2.53
CA PHE A 118 -3.76 9.50 3.64
C PHE A 118 -4.16 10.11 4.99
N ALA A 119 -4.49 11.42 5.00
CA ALA A 119 -4.99 12.08 6.21
C ALA A 119 -6.40 11.60 6.56
N GLU A 120 -7.27 11.44 5.57
CA GLU A 120 -8.67 11.01 5.74
C GLU A 120 -8.76 9.61 6.38
N VAL A 121 -7.95 8.65 5.92
CA VAL A 121 -7.92 7.29 6.50
C VAL A 121 -7.08 7.20 7.77
N ASP A 122 -6.51 8.31 8.23
CA ASP A 122 -5.62 8.38 9.39
C ASP A 122 -4.49 7.33 9.32
N ALA A 123 -3.72 7.38 8.21
CA ALA A 123 -2.66 6.43 7.94
C ALA A 123 -1.48 6.60 8.93
N ASP A 124 -1.02 5.51 9.52
CA ASP A 124 0.15 5.46 10.41
C ASP A 124 1.46 5.26 9.64
N MET A 125 1.38 4.66 8.45
CA MET A 125 2.51 4.43 7.57
C MET A 125 2.11 4.60 6.11
N ILE A 126 2.97 5.27 5.33
CA ILE A 126 2.77 5.47 3.90
C ILE A 126 3.92 4.84 3.13
N GLY A 127 3.59 3.88 2.26
CA GLY A 127 4.51 3.29 1.30
C GLY A 127 4.22 3.85 -0.09
N MET A 128 4.98 4.84 -0.54
CA MET A 128 4.82 5.43 -1.87
C MET A 128 6.11 5.45 -2.64
N GLY A 129 6.01 5.25 -3.94
CA GLY A 129 7.17 5.27 -4.80
C GLY A 129 6.81 5.53 -6.25
N PRO A 130 7.78 6.00 -7.06
CA PRO A 130 7.58 6.22 -8.46
C PRO A 130 7.25 4.92 -9.19
N TYR A 131 6.35 5.01 -10.17
CA TYR A 131 6.01 3.90 -11.03
C TYR A 131 7.18 3.60 -11.97
N ILE A 132 7.68 2.37 -11.90
CA ILE A 132 8.69 1.86 -12.82
C ILE A 132 8.01 0.85 -13.75
N PRO A 133 7.92 1.14 -15.07
CA PRO A 133 7.30 0.23 -16.01
C PRO A 133 8.04 -1.12 -16.08
N HIS A 134 7.31 -2.22 -16.07
CA HIS A 134 7.87 -3.55 -16.29
C HIS A 134 7.36 -4.11 -17.61
N HIS A 135 8.26 -4.58 -18.46
CA HIS A 135 7.95 -5.04 -19.82
C HIS A 135 6.97 -6.21 -19.90
N ASP A 136 6.83 -7.00 -18.84
CA ASP A 136 5.87 -8.12 -18.79
C ASP A 136 4.44 -7.68 -18.39
N THR A 137 4.26 -6.43 -17.97
CA THR A 137 2.94 -5.93 -17.61
C THR A 137 2.24 -5.25 -18.79
N PRO A 138 0.90 -5.36 -18.91
CA PRO A 138 0.16 -4.67 -19.97
C PRO A 138 0.46 -3.17 -20.03
N LEU A 139 0.47 -2.52 -18.86
CA LEU A 139 0.73 -1.09 -18.73
C LEU A 139 2.16 -0.72 -19.07
N GLY A 140 3.14 -1.49 -18.60
CA GLY A 140 4.56 -1.20 -18.80
C GLY A 140 5.04 -1.38 -20.24
N LYS A 141 4.37 -2.25 -21.02
CA LYS A 141 4.71 -2.45 -22.45
C LYS A 141 4.55 -1.21 -23.32
N SER A 142 3.68 -0.29 -22.94
CA SER A 142 3.36 0.91 -23.71
C SER A 142 4.23 2.13 -23.33
N ILE A 143 5.07 2.01 -22.31
CA ILE A 143 5.82 3.15 -21.75
C ILE A 143 7.31 2.96 -22.06
N PRO A 144 7.91 3.84 -22.88
CA PRO A 144 9.34 3.80 -23.11
C PRO A 144 10.11 4.26 -21.88
N ILE A 145 11.06 3.45 -21.42
CA ILE A 145 11.93 3.79 -20.30
C ILE A 145 13.15 4.52 -20.88
N THR A 146 13.19 5.84 -20.72
CA THR A 146 14.32 6.68 -21.11
C THR A 146 15.00 7.29 -19.87
N PRO A 147 16.25 7.74 -19.97
CA PRO A 147 16.90 8.45 -18.86
C PRO A 147 16.08 9.65 -18.36
N GLU A 148 15.48 10.40 -19.28
CA GLU A 148 14.64 11.56 -18.95
C GLU A 148 13.36 11.15 -18.21
N TYR A 149 12.73 10.04 -18.62
CA TYR A 149 11.58 9.47 -17.90
C TYR A 149 11.99 9.10 -16.48
N MET A 150 13.09 8.40 -16.29
CA MET A 150 13.58 7.95 -14.97
C MET A 150 13.88 9.15 -14.05
N GLU A 151 14.53 10.20 -14.59
CA GLU A 151 14.81 11.43 -13.84
C GLU A 151 13.53 12.16 -13.41
N GLN A 152 12.56 12.27 -14.31
CA GLN A 152 11.25 12.86 -14.00
C GLN A 152 10.50 12.08 -12.92
N GLN A 153 10.49 10.75 -12.99
CA GLN A 153 9.88 9.88 -12.00
C GLN A 153 10.55 10.03 -10.62
N LEU A 154 11.88 10.05 -10.59
CA LEU A 154 12.62 10.29 -9.35
C LEU A 154 12.28 11.64 -8.73
N LEU A 155 12.32 12.71 -9.53
CA LEU A 155 12.03 14.05 -9.06
C LEU A 155 10.58 14.19 -8.55
N LEU A 156 9.62 13.60 -9.26
CA LEU A 156 8.22 13.59 -8.85
C LEU A 156 8.03 12.83 -7.54
N GLY A 157 8.67 11.66 -7.40
CA GLY A 157 8.66 10.87 -6.17
C GLY A 157 9.23 11.62 -4.97
N LEU A 158 10.37 12.29 -5.14
CA LEU A 158 10.98 13.10 -4.07
C LEU A 158 10.10 14.29 -3.66
N LYS A 159 9.46 14.97 -4.64
CA LYS A 159 8.51 16.06 -4.36
C LYS A 159 7.29 15.55 -3.59
N MET A 160 6.72 14.42 -4.01
CA MET A 160 5.57 13.81 -3.33
C MET A 160 5.89 13.49 -1.87
N ILE A 161 7.05 12.88 -1.59
CA ILE A 161 7.51 12.58 -0.23
C ILE A 161 7.66 13.85 0.59
N ALA A 162 8.30 14.89 0.03
CA ALA A 162 8.51 16.16 0.72
C ALA A 162 7.18 16.84 1.06
N VAL A 163 6.24 16.93 0.12
CA VAL A 163 4.91 17.53 0.36
C VAL A 163 4.13 16.70 1.39
N THR A 164 4.14 15.37 1.28
CA THR A 164 3.49 14.50 2.27
C THR A 164 4.05 14.73 3.68
N ARG A 165 5.39 14.86 3.82
CA ARG A 165 6.02 15.16 5.11
C ARG A 165 5.62 16.52 5.66
N LEU A 166 5.50 17.54 4.81
CA LEU A 166 5.06 18.87 5.22
C LEU A 166 3.58 18.91 5.62
N TYR A 167 2.75 18.08 5.00
CA TYR A 167 1.31 18.03 5.27
C TYR A 167 0.96 17.14 6.46
N LEU A 168 1.62 15.96 6.58
CA LEU A 168 1.32 14.92 7.58
C LEU A 168 2.43 14.78 8.64
N HIS A 169 3.15 15.77 8.99
CA HIS A 169 4.24 15.90 9.97
C HIS A 169 4.82 14.60 10.56
N ASP A 170 4.01 13.77 11.25
CA ASP A 170 4.46 12.65 12.09
C ASP A 170 4.22 11.26 11.47
N VAL A 171 3.65 11.17 10.26
CA VAL A 171 3.40 9.89 9.60
C VAL A 171 4.73 9.18 9.24
N ASN A 172 4.77 7.86 9.37
CA ASN A 172 5.92 7.09 8.94
C ASN A 172 5.90 6.92 7.40
N ILE A 173 6.89 7.49 6.71
CA ILE A 173 7.05 7.35 5.26
C ILE A 173 8.15 6.34 4.98
N ALA A 174 7.79 5.18 4.43
CA ALA A 174 8.73 4.14 4.10
C ALA A 174 9.52 4.48 2.83
N SER A 175 10.84 4.29 2.86
CA SER A 175 11.66 4.33 1.66
C SER A 175 11.38 3.09 0.81
N THR A 176 10.99 3.28 -0.44
CA THR A 176 10.69 2.17 -1.35
C THR A 176 11.89 1.80 -2.22
N THR A 177 11.96 0.53 -2.61
CA THR A 177 13.00 0.03 -3.54
C THR A 177 12.96 0.74 -4.91
N ALA A 178 11.78 1.23 -5.32
CA ALA A 178 11.63 1.99 -6.56
C ALA A 178 12.45 3.29 -6.54
N LEU A 179 12.47 4.03 -5.45
CA LEU A 179 13.32 5.22 -5.30
C LEU A 179 14.80 4.88 -5.41
N GLN A 180 15.23 3.81 -4.74
CA GLN A 180 16.62 3.37 -4.80
C GLN A 180 17.01 2.96 -6.23
N ALA A 181 16.15 2.26 -6.94
CA ALA A 181 16.41 1.83 -8.32
C ALA A 181 16.53 3.01 -9.31
N LEU A 182 15.85 4.13 -9.04
CA LEU A 182 15.95 5.35 -9.86
C LEU A 182 17.14 6.24 -9.47
N ALA A 183 17.65 6.12 -8.25
CA ALA A 183 18.75 6.94 -7.74
C ALA A 183 20.14 6.30 -7.97
N ALA A 184 20.21 5.06 -8.47
CA ALA A 184 21.43 4.32 -8.75
C ALA A 184 21.97 4.64 -10.15
#